data_0524ff61b284e9ae99eb69c41bde9c4a
#
_entry.id   0524ff61b284e9ae99eb69c41bde9c4a
#
_cell.length_a   1.000
_cell.length_b   1.000
_cell.length_c   1.000
_cell.angle_alpha   90.00
_cell.angle_beta   90.00
_cell.angle_gamma   90.00
#
_symmetry.space_group_name_H-M   'P 1'
#
loop_
_entity.id
_entity.type
_entity.pdbx_description
1 polymer ?
#
loop_
_entity_poly.entity_id
_entity_poly.type
_entity_poly.pdbx_seq_one_letter_code
_entity_poly.pdbx_strand_id
1 'polypeptide(L)'
;MRLVFFYSTIMKRKLDHGTEVRSFPSGKKPCPSPTGLPFPATPTTFRDFRVNGQRRRITSIQPPTGLQEWLHTFQSWSGPEKLLALDELIDRCEPTQVKHMMQVIEPQFQRDFISLLPRELALHVLSFLEPKDLLQAAQTCRYWRILAEDNLLWREKCKEEGIDEPLYIRRKKVIKPGFTHSPWKSAYIRQHRIDTNWRRGDLKSPKVLKGHDDHVITCLQFCGNRIVSGSDDNTLKVWSAVTGKCLRTLVGHTGGVWSSQMRDNIIISGSTDRTLKVWNAETGECIHTLYGHTSTVRCMHLHEKRVVSGSRDATLRVWDIETGQCLHVLMGHVAAVRCVQYDGRRVVSGAYDFMVKVWDPETETCLHTLQGHTNRVYSLQFDGIHVVSGSLDTSIRVWDVETGNCIHTLTGHQSLTSGMELKDNILVSGNADSTVKIWDIKTGQCLQTLQGPHKHQSAVTCLQFNKNFVITSSDDGTVKLWDLRTGEFIRNLVTLESGGSGGVVWRIRASNTKLVCAVGSRNGTEETKLLVLDFDVDMK
;
A
#
# COMPACT_ATOMS: atom_id res chain seq x y z
N MET A 1 -7.62 -0.99 -27.35
CA MET A 1 -6.88 -0.14 -26.40
C MET A 1 -5.97 0.90 -27.07
N ARG A 2 -5.12 0.56 -28.03
CA ARG A 2 -4.32 1.57 -28.77
C ARG A 2 -5.13 2.65 -29.51
N LEU A 3 -6.37 2.38 -29.88
CA LEU A 3 -7.26 3.33 -30.58
C LEU A 3 -7.75 4.49 -29.69
N VAL A 4 -7.95 4.28 -28.39
CA VAL A 4 -8.38 5.33 -27.44
C VAL A 4 -7.26 6.37 -27.22
N PHE A 5 -6.01 5.93 -27.20
CA PHE A 5 -4.85 6.81 -27.09
C PHE A 5 -4.65 7.69 -28.32
N PHE A 6 -4.91 7.16 -29.51
CA PHE A 6 -4.80 7.92 -30.75
C PHE A 6 -5.83 9.06 -30.82
N TYR A 7 -7.03 8.83 -30.29
CA TYR A 7 -8.11 9.82 -30.28
C TYR A 7 -7.83 11.01 -29.34
N SER A 8 -7.32 10.74 -28.14
CA SER A 8 -7.00 11.80 -27.18
C SER A 8 -5.91 12.76 -27.69
N THR A 9 -4.91 12.23 -28.39
CA THR A 9 -3.79 13.03 -28.90
C THR A 9 -4.16 13.87 -30.11
N ILE A 10 -5.06 13.38 -30.98
CA ILE A 10 -5.51 14.10 -32.17
C ILE A 10 -6.50 15.21 -31.80
N MET A 11 -7.38 14.97 -30.81
CA MET A 11 -8.31 15.99 -30.32
C MET A 11 -7.60 17.14 -29.59
N LYS A 12 -6.56 16.86 -28.79
CA LYS A 12 -5.75 17.91 -28.17
C LYS A 12 -5.07 18.84 -29.23
N ARG A 13 -4.53 18.27 -30.31
CA ARG A 13 -3.88 19.05 -31.35
C ARG A 13 -4.82 19.91 -32.20
N LYS A 14 -6.13 19.57 -32.24
CA LYS A 14 -7.14 20.40 -32.96
C LYS A 14 -7.78 21.48 -32.09
N LEU A 15 -7.74 21.33 -30.77
CA LEU A 15 -8.24 22.32 -29.80
C LEU A 15 -7.22 23.45 -29.52
N ASP A 16 -5.93 23.22 -29.77
CA ASP A 16 -4.86 24.24 -29.62
C ASP A 16 -4.71 25.19 -30.83
N HIS A 17 -5.39 24.91 -31.93
CA HIS A 17 -5.51 25.86 -33.05
C HIS A 17 -6.87 26.55 -32.96
N GLY A 18 -6.86 27.71 -32.29
CA GLY A 18 -8.04 28.53 -32.00
C GLY A 18 -8.92 28.82 -33.23
N THR A 19 -10.08 28.22 -33.18
CA THR A 19 -11.26 28.72 -33.87
C THR A 19 -12.37 28.78 -32.86
N GLU A 20 -12.81 29.97 -32.51
CA GLU A 20 -13.99 30.23 -31.72
C GLU A 20 -15.20 29.51 -32.34
N VAL A 21 -15.64 28.45 -31.71
CA VAL A 21 -16.92 27.83 -32.06
C VAL A 21 -18.00 28.57 -31.27
N ARG A 22 -18.81 29.34 -31.95
CA ARG A 22 -20.00 29.97 -31.38
C ARG A 22 -20.85 28.94 -30.66
N SER A 23 -21.16 29.26 -29.42
CA SER A 23 -22.03 28.47 -28.53
C SER A 23 -23.47 28.47 -29.06
N PHE A 24 -24.01 27.29 -29.34
CA PHE A 24 -25.45 27.12 -29.54
C PHE A 24 -26.17 27.08 -28.19
N PRO A 25 -27.36 27.67 -28.07
CA PRO A 25 -28.09 27.77 -26.82
C PRO A 25 -28.65 26.40 -26.39
N SER A 26 -28.42 26.07 -25.13
CA SER A 26 -28.94 24.89 -24.46
C SER A 26 -30.44 25.03 -24.15
N GLY A 27 -31.27 24.46 -24.96
CA GLY A 27 -32.66 24.25 -24.68
C GLY A 27 -33.05 22.85 -25.09
N LYS A 28 -33.01 21.89 -24.17
CA LYS A 28 -33.68 20.60 -24.39
C LYS A 28 -34.37 20.13 -23.14
N LYS A 29 -35.68 20.05 -23.26
CA LYS A 29 -36.57 19.31 -22.38
C LYS A 29 -36.26 17.81 -22.43
N PRO A 30 -36.52 17.06 -21.36
CA PRO A 30 -36.32 15.61 -21.38
C PRO A 30 -37.31 14.94 -22.33
N CYS A 31 -36.81 14.04 -23.17
CA CYS A 31 -37.65 13.18 -23.99
C CYS A 31 -38.31 12.09 -23.14
N PRO A 32 -39.60 11.81 -23.37
CA PRO A 32 -40.27 10.68 -22.73
C PRO A 32 -39.78 9.36 -23.32
N SER A 33 -39.75 8.35 -22.48
CA SER A 33 -39.41 6.97 -22.82
C SER A 33 -40.37 6.41 -23.88
N PRO A 34 -39.92 5.76 -24.96
CA PRO A 34 -40.81 5.04 -25.86
C PRO A 34 -41.07 3.64 -25.31
N THR A 35 -42.33 3.37 -25.02
CA THR A 35 -42.85 2.03 -24.87
C THR A 35 -42.92 1.34 -26.25
N GLY A 36 -42.34 0.20 -26.33
CA GLY A 36 -42.71 -0.93 -27.17
C GLY A 36 -42.85 -0.70 -28.68
N LEU A 37 -41.78 -0.99 -29.42
CA LEU A 37 -41.90 -1.47 -30.81
C LEU A 37 -40.77 -2.49 -31.08
N PRO A 38 -41.02 -3.50 -31.94
CA PRO A 38 -40.15 -4.67 -32.10
C PRO A 38 -38.82 -4.30 -32.77
N PHE A 39 -37.79 -4.99 -32.34
CA PHE A 39 -36.42 -4.88 -32.90
C PHE A 39 -36.46 -5.17 -34.41
N PRO A 40 -35.95 -4.29 -35.26
CA PRO A 40 -35.63 -4.69 -36.63
C PRO A 40 -34.39 -5.58 -36.59
N ALA A 41 -34.42 -6.58 -37.44
CA ALA A 41 -33.37 -7.57 -37.64
C ALA A 41 -31.98 -6.97 -37.71
N THR A 42 -31.05 -7.69 -37.07
CA THR A 42 -29.59 -7.46 -37.12
C THR A 42 -29.09 -6.99 -38.47
N PRO A 43 -28.33 -5.89 -38.53
CA PRO A 43 -27.65 -5.56 -39.79
C PRO A 43 -26.53 -6.57 -39.99
N THR A 44 -26.67 -7.34 -40.99
CA THR A 44 -25.65 -8.21 -41.55
C THR A 44 -24.38 -7.41 -41.86
N THR A 45 -23.29 -7.87 -41.24
CA THR A 45 -21.90 -7.74 -41.66
C THR A 45 -21.34 -6.36 -41.94
N PHE A 46 -20.52 -5.91 -40.97
CA PHE A 46 -19.54 -4.81 -41.05
C PHE A 46 -18.48 -4.98 -42.16
N ARG A 47 -18.60 -5.96 -43.04
CA ARG A 47 -17.64 -6.25 -44.12
C ARG A 47 -17.84 -5.49 -45.41
N ASP A 48 -19.03 -4.94 -45.66
CA ASP A 48 -19.33 -4.30 -46.93
C ASP A 48 -18.98 -2.81 -47.06
N PHE A 49 -18.45 -2.21 -45.99
CA PHE A 49 -18.08 -0.79 -46.02
C PHE A 49 -16.59 -0.49 -46.28
N ARG A 50 -15.77 -1.51 -46.55
CA ARG A 50 -14.33 -1.35 -46.79
C ARG A 50 -13.80 -1.80 -48.13
N VAL A 51 -14.67 -2.02 -49.11
CA VAL A 51 -14.21 -2.31 -50.45
C VAL A 51 -14.42 -1.07 -51.32
N ASN A 52 -13.31 -0.42 -51.62
CA ASN A 52 -13.15 0.71 -52.55
C ASN A 52 -13.85 2.01 -52.13
N GLY A 53 -13.07 3.04 -51.87
CA GLY A 53 -13.50 4.42 -51.64
C GLY A 53 -14.33 5.07 -52.75
N GLN A 54 -15.22 4.30 -53.35
CA GLN A 54 -16.24 4.81 -54.26
C GLN A 54 -17.50 5.13 -53.49
N ARG A 55 -17.70 6.42 -53.20
CA ARG A 55 -18.99 6.95 -52.77
C ARG A 55 -20.07 6.39 -53.72
N ARG A 56 -21.19 5.83 -53.19
CA ARG A 56 -22.38 5.57 -53.99
C ARG A 56 -22.83 6.89 -54.64
N ARG A 57 -22.40 7.13 -55.88
CA ARG A 57 -22.95 8.18 -56.72
C ARG A 57 -24.36 7.78 -57.08
N ILE A 58 -25.29 8.72 -57.09
CA ILE A 58 -26.59 8.54 -57.72
C ILE A 58 -26.31 8.27 -59.19
N THR A 59 -26.29 7.01 -59.60
CA THR A 59 -25.74 6.56 -60.87
C THR A 59 -26.70 6.75 -62.05
N SER A 60 -27.86 7.38 -61.82
CA SER A 60 -28.90 7.58 -62.84
C SER A 60 -29.07 8.99 -63.35
N ILE A 61 -28.30 9.96 -62.84
CA ILE A 61 -28.43 11.35 -63.25
C ILE A 61 -27.12 11.80 -63.95
N GLN A 62 -27.24 12.30 -65.20
CA GLN A 62 -26.11 12.92 -65.87
C GLN A 62 -25.67 14.18 -65.10
N PRO A 63 -24.37 14.40 -64.93
CA PRO A 63 -23.87 15.61 -64.27
C PRO A 63 -24.39 16.86 -65.01
N PRO A 64 -24.85 17.88 -64.26
CA PRO A 64 -25.28 19.12 -64.90
C PRO A 64 -24.12 19.77 -65.61
N THR A 65 -24.43 20.46 -66.72
CA THR A 65 -23.43 21.27 -67.50
C THR A 65 -22.82 22.29 -66.55
N GLY A 66 -21.48 22.42 -66.57
CA GLY A 66 -20.75 23.35 -65.71
C GLY A 66 -20.34 22.81 -64.33
N LEU A 67 -20.72 21.60 -63.96
CA LEU A 67 -20.34 21.02 -62.66
C LEU A 67 -18.80 20.94 -62.50
N GLN A 68 -18.09 20.56 -63.54
CA GLN A 68 -16.61 20.43 -63.48
C GLN A 68 -15.93 21.81 -63.37
N GLU A 69 -16.45 22.79 -64.02
CA GLU A 69 -15.95 24.17 -63.90
C GLU A 69 -16.17 24.76 -62.54
N TRP A 70 -17.37 24.51 -61.98
CA TRP A 70 -17.68 24.90 -60.60
C TRP A 70 -16.78 24.21 -59.59
N LEU A 71 -16.54 22.91 -59.69
CA LEU A 71 -15.64 22.18 -58.83
C LEU A 71 -14.20 22.70 -58.92
N HIS A 72 -13.73 23.01 -60.15
CA HIS A 72 -12.41 23.55 -60.35
C HIS A 72 -12.28 24.95 -59.73
N THR A 73 -13.27 25.79 -59.90
CA THR A 73 -13.33 27.13 -59.31
C THR A 73 -13.34 27.04 -57.76
N PHE A 74 -14.16 26.16 -57.21
CA PHE A 74 -14.22 25.91 -55.75
C PHE A 74 -12.86 25.43 -55.19
N GLN A 75 -12.16 24.56 -55.93
CA GLN A 75 -10.84 24.07 -55.51
C GLN A 75 -9.78 25.18 -55.52
N SER A 76 -9.88 26.17 -56.42
CA SER A 76 -8.94 27.30 -56.53
C SER A 76 -9.07 28.32 -55.40
N TRP A 77 -10.18 28.35 -54.68
CA TRP A 77 -10.45 29.30 -53.60
C TRP A 77 -9.62 29.02 -52.36
N SER A 78 -9.33 30.06 -51.59
CA SER A 78 -8.74 29.98 -50.28
C SER A 78 -9.68 29.31 -49.27
N GLY A 79 -9.17 28.89 -48.12
CA GLY A 79 -9.96 28.27 -47.03
C GLY A 79 -11.18 29.11 -46.62
N PRO A 80 -11.03 30.41 -46.30
CA PRO A 80 -12.15 31.28 -45.94
C PRO A 80 -13.19 31.44 -47.06
N GLU A 81 -12.75 31.56 -48.30
CA GLU A 81 -13.65 31.68 -49.46
C GLU A 81 -14.45 30.41 -49.68
N LYS A 82 -13.86 29.23 -49.48
CA LYS A 82 -14.56 27.95 -49.53
C LYS A 82 -15.63 27.84 -48.46
N LEU A 83 -15.35 28.32 -47.23
CA LEU A 83 -16.33 28.31 -46.12
C LEU A 83 -17.50 29.23 -46.45
N LEU A 84 -17.25 30.45 -46.94
CA LEU A 84 -18.28 31.37 -47.35
C LEU A 84 -19.16 30.79 -48.47
N ALA A 85 -18.54 30.14 -49.46
CA ALA A 85 -19.28 29.51 -50.56
C ALA A 85 -20.15 28.33 -50.06
N LEU A 86 -19.69 27.60 -49.06
CA LEU A 86 -20.48 26.52 -48.42
C LEU A 86 -21.66 27.08 -47.63
N ASP A 87 -21.47 28.17 -46.89
CA ASP A 87 -22.54 28.83 -46.14
C ASP A 87 -23.62 29.33 -47.10
N GLU A 88 -23.24 30.03 -48.18
CA GLU A 88 -24.15 30.50 -49.23
C GLU A 88 -24.87 29.35 -49.96
N LEU A 89 -24.20 28.20 -50.16
CA LEU A 89 -24.82 27.01 -50.73
C LEU A 89 -25.86 26.42 -49.81
N ILE A 90 -25.55 26.30 -48.52
CA ILE A 90 -26.43 25.72 -47.48
C ILE A 90 -27.71 26.55 -47.36
N ASP A 91 -27.57 27.88 -47.34
CA ASP A 91 -28.70 28.82 -47.24
C ASP A 91 -29.68 28.73 -48.42
N ARG A 92 -29.20 28.27 -49.59
CA ARG A 92 -30.02 28.08 -50.80
C ARG A 92 -30.52 26.67 -51.01
N CYS A 93 -30.24 25.75 -50.06
CA CYS A 93 -30.67 24.37 -50.15
C CYS A 93 -32.08 24.17 -49.59
N GLU A 94 -32.86 23.35 -50.27
CA GLU A 94 -34.13 22.84 -49.74
C GLU A 94 -33.93 21.79 -48.62
N PRO A 95 -34.91 21.54 -47.77
CA PRO A 95 -34.81 20.57 -46.65
C PRO A 95 -34.36 19.17 -47.10
N THR A 96 -34.72 18.74 -48.29
CA THR A 96 -34.32 17.44 -48.85
C THR A 96 -32.85 17.38 -49.18
N GLN A 97 -32.28 18.48 -49.69
CA GLN A 97 -30.87 18.63 -50.01
C GLN A 97 -30.02 18.74 -48.76
N VAL A 98 -30.48 19.48 -47.74
CA VAL A 98 -29.84 19.57 -46.43
C VAL A 98 -29.81 18.20 -45.77
N LYS A 99 -30.92 17.43 -45.82
CA LYS A 99 -30.97 16.07 -45.30
C LYS A 99 -29.97 15.15 -46.00
N HIS A 100 -29.84 15.26 -47.31
CA HIS A 100 -28.85 14.50 -48.09
C HIS A 100 -27.42 14.86 -47.69
N MET A 101 -27.11 16.15 -47.53
CA MET A 101 -25.79 16.61 -47.06
C MET A 101 -25.47 16.04 -45.67
N MET A 102 -26.40 16.11 -44.73
CA MET A 102 -26.23 15.52 -43.40
C MET A 102 -25.91 14.01 -43.49
N GLN A 103 -26.65 13.25 -44.28
CA GLN A 103 -26.43 11.80 -44.45
C GLN A 103 -25.05 11.47 -45.04
N VAL A 104 -24.51 12.35 -45.94
CA VAL A 104 -23.20 12.15 -46.56
C VAL A 104 -22.07 12.61 -45.65
N ILE A 105 -22.29 13.66 -44.88
CA ILE A 105 -21.28 14.27 -44.01
C ILE A 105 -21.16 13.50 -42.68
N GLU A 106 -22.30 13.09 -42.12
CA GLU A 106 -22.33 12.41 -40.81
C GLU A 106 -21.34 11.22 -40.69
N PRO A 107 -21.21 10.32 -41.70
CA PRO A 107 -20.24 9.23 -41.63
C PRO A 107 -18.77 9.66 -41.68
N GLN A 108 -18.49 10.95 -42.08
CA GLN A 108 -17.13 11.49 -42.12
C GLN A 108 -16.67 12.03 -40.79
N PHE A 109 -17.59 12.27 -39.84
CA PHE A 109 -17.22 12.60 -38.47
C PHE A 109 -16.84 11.32 -37.70
N GLN A 110 -15.78 11.47 -36.94
CA GLN A 110 -15.42 10.41 -35.97
C GLN A 110 -16.51 10.34 -34.92
N ARG A 111 -17.06 9.15 -34.71
CA ARG A 111 -18.10 8.92 -33.72
C ARG A 111 -17.48 8.59 -32.36
N ASP A 112 -17.97 9.25 -31.33
CA ASP A 112 -17.73 8.87 -29.95
C ASP A 112 -18.68 7.71 -29.61
N PHE A 113 -18.19 6.47 -29.77
CA PHE A 113 -18.99 5.27 -29.54
C PHE A 113 -19.43 5.11 -28.07
N ILE A 114 -18.66 5.61 -27.11
CA ILE A 114 -19.05 5.56 -25.68
C ILE A 114 -20.28 6.44 -25.45
N SER A 115 -20.33 7.63 -26.05
CA SER A 115 -21.48 8.53 -25.92
C SER A 115 -22.75 8.01 -26.60
N LEU A 116 -22.61 7.05 -27.51
CA LEU A 116 -23.74 6.38 -28.20
C LEU A 116 -24.28 5.17 -27.44
N LEU A 117 -23.55 4.64 -26.48
CA LEU A 117 -23.98 3.51 -25.66
C LEU A 117 -24.90 3.96 -24.52
N PRO A 118 -25.87 3.11 -24.11
CA PRO A 118 -26.51 3.25 -22.82
C PRO A 118 -25.49 3.36 -21.71
N ARG A 119 -25.83 4.14 -20.65
CA ARG A 119 -24.89 4.46 -19.56
C ARG A 119 -24.26 3.18 -18.94
N GLU A 120 -25.04 2.17 -18.72
CA GLU A 120 -24.63 0.91 -18.10
C GLU A 120 -23.57 0.20 -18.96
N LEU A 121 -23.77 0.17 -20.27
CA LEU A 121 -22.81 -0.43 -21.19
C LEU A 121 -21.53 0.43 -21.33
N ALA A 122 -21.68 1.73 -21.34
CA ALA A 122 -20.53 2.63 -21.32
C ALA A 122 -19.67 2.45 -20.05
N LEU A 123 -20.30 2.36 -18.88
CA LEU A 123 -19.61 2.08 -17.61
C LEU A 123 -18.96 0.70 -17.62
N HIS A 124 -19.63 -0.30 -18.17
CA HIS A 124 -19.06 -1.64 -18.31
C HIS A 124 -17.81 -1.64 -19.20
N VAL A 125 -17.83 -0.93 -20.31
CA VAL A 125 -16.63 -0.76 -21.16
C VAL A 125 -15.51 -0.06 -20.40
N LEU A 126 -15.82 1.01 -19.65
CA LEU A 126 -14.83 1.74 -18.86
C LEU A 126 -14.27 0.92 -17.69
N SER A 127 -15.00 -0.08 -17.20
CA SER A 127 -14.55 -0.96 -16.11
C SER A 127 -13.33 -1.81 -16.47
N PHE A 128 -13.10 -2.05 -17.75
CA PHE A 128 -11.91 -2.77 -18.24
C PHE A 128 -10.65 -1.92 -18.34
N LEU A 129 -10.77 -0.60 -18.17
CA LEU A 129 -9.62 0.30 -18.18
C LEU A 129 -8.88 0.22 -16.86
N GLU A 130 -7.55 0.31 -16.93
CA GLU A 130 -6.74 0.55 -15.75
C GLU A 130 -7.03 1.94 -15.15
N PRO A 131 -6.85 2.14 -13.85
CA PRO A 131 -7.14 3.42 -13.20
C PRO A 131 -6.45 4.61 -13.88
N LYS A 132 -5.23 4.45 -14.36
CA LYS A 132 -4.48 5.46 -15.10
C LYS A 132 -5.18 5.86 -16.40
N ASP A 133 -5.64 4.87 -17.15
CA ASP A 133 -6.34 5.11 -18.43
C ASP A 133 -7.72 5.70 -18.18
N LEU A 134 -8.39 5.30 -17.09
CA LEU A 134 -9.67 5.86 -16.68
C LEU A 134 -9.54 7.35 -16.31
N LEU A 135 -8.46 7.75 -15.65
CA LEU A 135 -8.16 9.16 -15.36
C LEU A 135 -7.91 9.96 -16.64
N GLN A 136 -7.26 9.35 -17.64
CA GLN A 136 -7.07 9.99 -18.95
C GLN A 136 -8.37 10.06 -19.75
N ALA A 137 -9.18 9.02 -19.72
CA ALA A 137 -10.50 9.00 -20.36
C ALA A 137 -11.38 10.16 -19.86
N ALA A 138 -11.31 10.49 -18.58
CA ALA A 138 -12.02 11.63 -17.98
C ALA A 138 -11.64 12.99 -18.58
N GLN A 139 -10.53 13.09 -19.30
CA GLN A 139 -10.07 14.33 -19.93
C GLN A 139 -10.55 14.48 -21.38
N THR A 140 -11.20 13.48 -21.94
CA THR A 140 -11.61 13.43 -23.35
C THR A 140 -12.72 14.44 -23.64
N CYS A 141 -13.83 14.34 -22.92
CA CYS A 141 -14.95 15.27 -23.02
C CYS A 141 -15.77 15.28 -21.71
N ARG A 142 -16.76 16.19 -21.64
CA ARG A 142 -17.62 16.33 -20.45
C ARG A 142 -18.39 15.04 -20.12
N TYR A 143 -18.89 14.34 -21.11
CA TYR A 143 -19.65 13.10 -20.90
C TYR A 143 -18.77 11.96 -20.38
N TRP A 144 -17.62 11.75 -20.97
CA TRP A 144 -16.64 10.77 -20.49
C TRP A 144 -16.17 11.08 -19.08
N ARG A 145 -16.01 12.37 -18.76
CA ARG A 145 -15.66 12.79 -17.41
C ARG A 145 -16.73 12.41 -16.39
N ILE A 146 -18.02 12.59 -16.73
CA ILE A 146 -19.13 12.21 -15.85
C ILE A 146 -19.15 10.68 -15.64
N LEU A 147 -18.95 9.91 -16.71
CA LEU A 147 -18.88 8.44 -16.61
C LEU A 147 -17.67 7.98 -15.79
N ALA A 148 -16.50 8.58 -16.01
CA ALA A 148 -15.26 8.24 -15.33
C ALA A 148 -15.22 8.71 -13.84
N GLU A 149 -16.19 9.52 -13.41
CA GLU A 149 -16.40 9.86 -11.99
C GLU A 149 -17.38 8.92 -11.28
N ASP A 150 -17.85 7.86 -11.94
CA ASP A 150 -18.80 6.93 -11.34
C ASP A 150 -18.23 6.29 -10.06
N ASN A 151 -18.98 6.43 -8.98
CA ASN A 151 -18.50 6.02 -7.66
C ASN A 151 -18.36 4.52 -7.49
N LEU A 152 -19.24 3.73 -8.11
CA LEU A 152 -19.17 2.26 -8.05
C LEU A 152 -17.99 1.73 -8.87
N LEU A 153 -17.73 2.34 -10.02
CA LEU A 153 -16.58 2.02 -10.85
C LEU A 153 -15.27 2.21 -10.06
N TRP A 154 -15.10 3.33 -9.38
CA TRP A 154 -13.92 3.59 -8.55
C TRP A 154 -13.86 2.72 -7.29
N ARG A 155 -15.01 2.37 -6.73
CA ARG A 155 -15.08 1.42 -5.61
C ARG A 155 -14.46 0.06 -5.99
N GLU A 156 -14.81 -0.46 -7.15
CA GLU A 156 -14.25 -1.74 -7.62
C GLU A 156 -12.72 -1.61 -7.88
N LYS A 157 -12.27 -0.51 -8.47
CA LYS A 157 -10.83 -0.24 -8.63
C LYS A 157 -10.09 -0.13 -7.28
N CYS A 158 -10.71 0.49 -6.28
CA CYS A 158 -10.16 0.55 -4.93
C CYS A 158 -10.07 -0.83 -4.28
N LYS A 159 -11.08 -1.68 -4.44
CA LYS A 159 -11.06 -3.05 -3.91
C LYS A 159 -9.92 -3.89 -4.51
N GLU A 160 -9.69 -3.78 -5.82
CA GLU A 160 -8.58 -4.45 -6.51
C GLU A 160 -7.22 -4.06 -5.90
N GLU A 161 -7.10 -2.83 -5.40
CA GLU A 161 -5.90 -2.28 -4.78
C GLU A 161 -5.87 -2.43 -3.24
N GLY A 162 -6.90 -3.01 -2.64
CA GLY A 162 -7.02 -3.17 -1.18
C GLY A 162 -7.28 -1.87 -0.44
N ILE A 163 -7.95 -0.91 -1.07
CA ILE A 163 -8.41 0.34 -0.45
C ILE A 163 -9.85 0.12 0.02
N ASP A 164 -10.05 0.10 1.34
CA ASP A 164 -11.32 -0.33 1.93
C ASP A 164 -12.24 0.83 2.32
N GLU A 165 -11.72 2.05 2.36
CA GLU A 165 -12.48 3.22 2.81
C GLU A 165 -12.48 4.35 1.78
N PRO A 166 -13.65 4.97 1.54
CA PRO A 166 -13.73 6.16 0.70
C PRO A 166 -13.19 7.40 1.41
N LEU A 167 -12.69 8.36 0.65
CA LEU A 167 -12.20 9.63 1.17
C LEU A 167 -13.18 10.76 0.89
N TYR A 168 -13.82 11.28 1.94
CA TYR A 168 -14.71 12.43 1.88
C TYR A 168 -13.94 13.73 2.11
N ILE A 169 -13.72 14.48 1.04
CA ILE A 169 -13.04 15.79 1.12
C ILE A 169 -14.06 16.87 1.48
N ARG A 170 -13.97 17.44 2.68
CA ARG A 170 -14.76 18.62 3.07
C ARG A 170 -14.21 19.85 2.33
N ARG A 171 -14.82 20.23 1.23
CA ARG A 171 -14.50 21.47 0.53
C ARG A 171 -15.24 22.66 1.15
N LYS A 172 -14.49 23.69 1.54
CA LYS A 172 -15.05 24.98 2.03
C LYS A 172 -15.61 25.88 0.91
N LYS A 173 -15.53 25.49 -0.36
CA LYS A 173 -16.01 26.30 -1.51
C LYS A 173 -17.20 25.66 -2.20
N VAL A 174 -18.15 26.52 -2.56
CA VAL A 174 -19.39 26.22 -3.27
C VAL A 174 -19.13 25.33 -4.49
N ILE A 175 -19.70 24.14 -4.46
CA ILE A 175 -19.68 23.20 -5.58
C ILE A 175 -20.66 23.73 -6.63
N LYS A 176 -20.20 23.89 -7.87
CA LYS A 176 -21.11 24.16 -8.98
C LYS A 176 -22.19 23.08 -9.01
N PRO A 177 -23.48 23.43 -9.11
CA PRO A 177 -24.55 22.45 -9.17
C PRO A 177 -24.33 21.46 -10.33
N GLY A 178 -24.37 20.17 -10.03
CA GLY A 178 -24.36 19.11 -11.04
C GLY A 178 -23.07 18.29 -11.20
N PHE A 179 -22.05 18.52 -10.38
CA PHE A 179 -20.84 17.68 -10.41
C PHE A 179 -20.45 17.20 -9.02
N THR A 180 -20.68 15.92 -8.74
CA THR A 180 -20.27 15.27 -7.48
C THR A 180 -18.96 14.51 -7.72
N HIS A 181 -17.93 14.81 -6.93
CA HIS A 181 -16.70 14.02 -6.93
C HIS A 181 -16.90 12.67 -6.26
N SER A 182 -16.38 11.61 -6.85
CA SER A 182 -16.38 10.28 -6.24
C SER A 182 -15.44 10.23 -5.04
N PRO A 183 -15.94 9.89 -3.83
CA PRO A 183 -15.09 9.65 -2.67
C PRO A 183 -14.11 8.49 -2.87
N TRP A 184 -14.49 7.47 -3.60
CA TRP A 184 -13.62 6.35 -3.93
C TRP A 184 -12.49 6.74 -4.89
N LYS A 185 -12.78 7.58 -5.90
CA LYS A 185 -11.72 8.15 -6.76
C LYS A 185 -10.73 8.98 -5.94
N SER A 186 -11.21 9.77 -5.00
CA SER A 186 -10.37 10.57 -4.11
C SER A 186 -9.47 9.69 -3.25
N ALA A 187 -10.00 8.58 -2.73
CA ALA A 187 -9.22 7.58 -1.98
C ALA A 187 -8.15 6.93 -2.84
N TYR A 188 -8.48 6.57 -4.08
CA TYR A 188 -7.53 6.01 -5.04
C TYR A 188 -6.38 6.98 -5.35
N ILE A 189 -6.70 8.23 -5.66
CA ILE A 189 -5.71 9.27 -5.98
C ILE A 189 -4.79 9.52 -4.79
N ARG A 190 -5.36 9.58 -3.57
CA ARG A 190 -4.57 9.72 -2.34
C ARG A 190 -3.59 8.56 -2.18
N GLN A 191 -4.05 7.32 -2.31
CA GLN A 191 -3.19 6.15 -2.16
C GLN A 191 -2.09 6.12 -3.23
N HIS A 192 -2.42 6.44 -4.46
CA HIS A 192 -1.43 6.54 -5.55
C HIS A 192 -0.38 7.63 -5.27
N ARG A 193 -0.79 8.78 -4.71
CA ARG A 193 0.12 9.84 -4.28
C ARG A 193 1.05 9.36 -3.16
N ILE A 194 0.51 8.67 -2.16
CA ILE A 194 1.29 8.10 -1.05
C ILE A 194 2.32 7.11 -1.60
N ASP A 195 1.92 6.18 -2.45
CA ASP A 195 2.83 5.19 -3.05
C ASP A 195 3.92 5.85 -3.91
N THR A 196 3.57 6.89 -4.65
CA THR A 196 4.53 7.68 -5.42
C THR A 196 5.52 8.41 -4.50
N ASN A 197 5.06 8.96 -3.38
CA ASN A 197 5.93 9.62 -2.41
C ASN A 197 6.91 8.63 -1.75
N TRP A 198 6.46 7.41 -1.45
CA TRP A 198 7.36 6.35 -0.99
C TRP A 198 8.48 6.07 -2.00
N ARG A 199 8.12 5.94 -3.28
CA ARG A 199 9.08 5.55 -4.35
C ARG A 199 10.05 6.66 -4.72
N ARG A 200 9.61 7.91 -4.82
CA ARG A 200 10.39 8.99 -5.45
C ARG A 200 10.05 10.40 -4.99
N GLY A 201 9.21 10.54 -3.97
CA GLY A 201 8.85 11.88 -3.47
C GLY A 201 10.05 12.57 -2.83
N ASP A 202 10.19 13.87 -3.03
CA ASP A 202 11.11 14.69 -2.24
C ASP A 202 10.55 14.81 -0.84
N LEU A 203 11.10 14.04 0.08
CA LEU A 203 10.65 14.03 1.46
C LEU A 203 11.06 15.33 2.15
N LYS A 204 10.13 15.91 2.89
CA LYS A 204 10.46 16.95 3.87
C LYS A 204 11.42 16.35 4.91
N SER A 205 12.22 17.21 5.52
CA SER A 205 13.10 16.79 6.62
C SER A 205 12.29 15.98 7.64
N PRO A 206 12.80 14.84 8.11
CA PRO A 206 12.13 14.03 9.12
C PRO A 206 11.85 14.84 10.38
N LYS A 207 10.73 14.58 11.05
CA LYS A 207 10.54 15.07 12.42
C LYS A 207 11.50 14.33 13.33
N VAL A 208 12.22 15.10 14.14
CA VAL A 208 13.16 14.58 15.13
C VAL A 208 12.52 14.60 16.50
N LEU A 209 12.40 13.42 17.13
CA LEU A 209 11.84 13.24 18.47
C LEU A 209 12.98 12.84 19.41
N LYS A 210 13.47 13.78 20.20
CA LYS A 210 14.58 13.56 21.12
C LYS A 210 14.10 13.10 22.48
N GLY A 211 14.72 12.05 22.98
CA GLY A 211 14.46 11.46 24.29
C GLY A 211 15.30 10.21 24.48
N HIS A 212 15.27 9.62 25.69
CA HIS A 212 16.08 8.47 26.08
C HIS A 212 17.60 8.74 26.06
N ASP A 213 18.02 9.93 26.38
CA ASP A 213 19.38 10.47 26.37
C ASP A 213 20.51 9.41 26.38
N ASP A 214 21.23 9.29 25.26
CA ASP A 214 22.37 8.38 25.03
C ASP A 214 22.13 6.88 25.31
N HIS A 215 20.89 6.49 25.61
CA HIS A 215 20.50 5.10 25.82
C HIS A 215 19.93 4.48 24.54
N VAL A 216 20.04 3.17 24.43
CA VAL A 216 19.51 2.42 23.26
C VAL A 216 17.99 2.34 23.33
N ILE A 217 17.33 2.62 22.22
CA ILE A 217 15.92 2.29 22.03
C ILE A 217 15.81 0.80 21.67
N THR A 218 15.25 0.02 22.57
CA THR A 218 15.24 -1.44 22.48
C THR A 218 13.99 -1.98 21.82
N CYS A 219 12.88 -1.25 21.89
CA CYS A 219 11.60 -1.63 21.31
C CYS A 219 10.82 -0.41 20.84
N LEU A 220 10.00 -0.62 19.83
CA LEU A 220 9.25 0.42 19.16
C LEU A 220 7.89 -0.11 18.74
N GLN A 221 6.82 0.63 19.06
CA GLN A 221 5.47 0.36 18.60
C GLN A 221 4.88 1.60 17.94
N PHE A 222 4.07 1.39 16.92
CA PHE A 222 3.40 2.46 16.19
C PHE A 222 1.98 2.02 15.81
N CYS A 223 0.98 2.71 16.31
CA CYS A 223 -0.42 2.46 16.03
C CYS A 223 -1.19 3.77 15.90
N GLY A 224 -1.86 3.96 14.77
CA GLY A 224 -2.56 5.22 14.47
C GLY A 224 -1.60 6.41 14.42
N ASN A 225 -1.79 7.36 15.32
CA ASN A 225 -0.93 8.54 15.46
C ASN A 225 -0.02 8.50 16.69
N ARG A 226 0.07 7.36 17.35
CA ARG A 226 0.79 7.19 18.60
C ARG A 226 2.00 6.28 18.42
N ILE A 227 3.15 6.74 18.86
CA ILE A 227 4.41 6.00 18.87
C ILE A 227 4.78 5.70 20.32
N VAL A 228 5.23 4.49 20.58
CA VAL A 228 5.77 4.10 21.89
C VAL A 228 7.19 3.58 21.72
N SER A 229 8.13 4.21 22.39
CA SER A 229 9.53 3.79 22.45
C SER A 229 9.90 3.32 23.85
N GLY A 230 10.55 2.15 23.93
CA GLY A 230 11.13 1.63 25.17
C GLY A 230 12.65 1.64 25.09
N SER A 231 13.30 1.79 26.23
CA SER A 231 14.75 1.96 26.30
C SER A 231 15.38 1.24 27.49
N ASP A 232 16.67 1.03 27.41
CA ASP A 232 17.49 0.58 28.54
C ASP A 232 17.72 1.67 29.61
N ASP A 233 17.16 2.86 29.42
CA ASP A 233 17.04 3.90 30.45
C ASP A 233 15.92 3.64 31.48
N ASN A 234 15.27 2.47 31.43
CA ASN A 234 14.17 2.00 32.29
C ASN A 234 12.81 2.65 31.98
N THR A 235 12.70 3.48 30.96
CA THR A 235 11.46 4.19 30.63
C THR A 235 10.87 3.78 29.28
N LEU A 236 9.58 4.06 29.15
CA LEU A 236 8.92 4.14 27.86
C LEU A 236 8.44 5.57 27.64
N LYS A 237 8.39 5.99 26.40
CA LYS A 237 7.85 7.30 26.01
C LYS A 237 6.75 7.13 24.96
N VAL A 238 5.69 7.90 25.14
CA VAL A 238 4.56 7.96 24.21
C VAL A 238 4.63 9.27 23.45
N TRP A 239 4.62 9.20 22.14
CA TRP A 239 4.80 10.35 21.24
C TRP A 239 3.61 10.49 20.29
N SER A 240 3.31 11.74 19.91
CA SER A 240 2.43 11.99 18.77
C SER A 240 3.22 11.94 17.45
N ALA A 241 2.83 11.07 16.54
CA ALA A 241 3.42 11.02 15.19
C ALA A 241 3.08 12.27 14.35
N VAL A 242 2.02 12.99 14.70
CA VAL A 242 1.57 14.20 14.00
C VAL A 242 2.35 15.43 14.46
N THR A 243 2.41 15.67 15.77
CA THR A 243 3.05 16.87 16.34
C THR A 243 4.53 16.67 16.65
N GLY A 244 4.98 15.43 16.82
CA GLY A 244 6.34 15.11 17.26
C GLY A 244 6.59 15.35 18.76
N LYS A 245 5.55 15.64 19.54
CA LYS A 245 5.68 15.91 20.98
C LYS A 245 5.64 14.62 21.78
N CYS A 246 6.45 14.56 22.84
CA CYS A 246 6.34 13.54 23.86
C CYS A 246 5.09 13.81 24.71
N LEU A 247 4.12 12.90 24.63
CA LEU A 247 2.84 13.01 25.34
C LEU A 247 2.94 12.51 26.78
N ARG A 248 3.69 11.42 26.99
CA ARG A 248 3.88 10.76 28.30
C ARG A 248 5.25 10.14 28.38
N THR A 249 5.80 10.13 29.59
CA THR A 249 6.96 9.30 29.97
C THR A 249 6.47 8.31 31.03
N LEU A 250 6.60 7.01 30.74
CA LEU A 250 6.16 5.95 31.63
C LEU A 250 7.33 5.52 32.51
N VAL A 251 7.32 5.97 33.74
CA VAL A 251 8.36 5.73 34.75
C VAL A 251 7.83 4.75 35.79
N GLY A 252 8.62 3.75 36.13
CA GLY A 252 8.24 2.75 37.13
C GLY A 252 9.11 1.50 37.10
N HIS A 253 9.59 1.09 35.95
CA HIS A 253 10.57 0.00 35.85
C HIS A 253 11.89 0.41 36.51
N THR A 254 12.50 -0.54 37.20
CA THR A 254 13.81 -0.39 37.85
C THR A 254 14.96 -1.00 37.03
N GLY A 255 14.64 -1.55 35.88
CA GLY A 255 15.59 -2.09 34.92
C GLY A 255 15.20 -1.72 33.49
N GLY A 256 16.11 -1.95 32.54
CA GLY A 256 15.90 -1.65 31.14
C GLY A 256 14.64 -2.33 30.57
N VAL A 257 13.91 -1.62 29.73
CA VAL A 257 12.76 -2.15 29.00
C VAL A 257 13.25 -2.85 27.74
N TRP A 258 12.88 -4.11 27.53
CA TRP A 258 13.34 -4.95 26.42
C TRP A 258 12.27 -5.32 25.41
N SER A 259 11.01 -5.29 25.81
CA SER A 259 9.90 -5.61 24.94
C SER A 259 8.67 -4.81 25.29
N SER A 260 7.85 -4.55 24.30
CA SER A 260 6.57 -3.85 24.46
C SER A 260 5.55 -4.34 23.47
N GLN A 261 4.28 -4.23 23.84
CA GLN A 261 3.13 -4.41 22.97
C GLN A 261 2.16 -3.27 23.21
N MET A 262 1.40 -2.91 22.21
CA MET A 262 0.41 -1.84 22.28
C MET A 262 -0.87 -2.25 21.55
N ARG A 263 -2.00 -1.96 22.16
CA ARG A 263 -3.31 -2.04 21.54
C ARG A 263 -4.21 -0.94 22.10
N ASP A 264 -4.78 -0.11 21.24
CA ASP A 264 -5.60 1.04 21.62
C ASP A 264 -4.90 1.92 22.68
N ASN A 265 -5.46 2.08 23.85
CA ASN A 265 -4.90 2.86 24.96
C ASN A 265 -4.06 2.06 25.94
N ILE A 266 -3.81 0.78 25.68
CA ILE A 266 -3.07 -0.10 26.57
C ILE A 266 -1.67 -0.35 26.00
N ILE A 267 -0.67 -0.14 26.84
CA ILE A 267 0.74 -0.46 26.58
C ILE A 267 1.17 -1.50 27.60
N ILE A 268 1.88 -2.53 27.16
CA ILE A 268 2.47 -3.54 28.03
C ILE A 268 3.97 -3.52 27.80
N SER A 269 4.74 -3.51 28.88
CA SER A 269 6.19 -3.49 28.86
C SER A 269 6.79 -4.63 29.67
N GLY A 270 7.90 -5.16 29.21
CA GLY A 270 8.69 -6.17 29.89
C GLY A 270 10.12 -5.68 30.15
N SER A 271 10.68 -5.99 31.31
CA SER A 271 11.91 -5.40 31.79
C SER A 271 12.90 -6.39 32.41
N THR A 272 14.13 -5.96 32.51
CA THR A 272 15.17 -6.60 33.31
C THR A 272 14.82 -6.69 34.81
N ASP A 273 13.93 -5.83 35.30
CA ASP A 273 13.43 -5.88 36.68
C ASP A 273 12.52 -7.07 36.96
N ARG A 274 12.37 -8.01 36.03
CA ARG A 274 11.58 -9.26 36.12
C ARG A 274 10.08 -9.07 36.07
N THR A 275 9.59 -7.86 35.80
CA THR A 275 8.17 -7.55 35.77
C THR A 275 7.68 -7.20 34.38
N LEU A 276 6.38 -7.40 34.16
CA LEU A 276 5.64 -6.72 33.13
C LEU A 276 4.83 -5.60 33.79
N LYS A 277 4.59 -4.54 33.06
CA LYS A 277 3.69 -3.46 33.47
C LYS A 277 2.66 -3.18 32.40
N VAL A 278 1.43 -2.96 32.85
CA VAL A 278 0.31 -2.56 32.00
C VAL A 278 0.04 -1.08 32.25
N TRP A 279 0.08 -0.28 31.19
CA TRP A 279 -0.02 1.17 31.25
C TRP A 279 -1.23 1.68 30.49
N ASN A 280 -1.82 2.77 31.00
CA ASN A 280 -2.75 3.57 30.23
C ASN A 280 -1.96 4.59 29.41
N ALA A 281 -2.06 4.52 28.09
CA ALA A 281 -1.30 5.39 27.18
C ALA A 281 -1.75 6.86 27.23
N GLU A 282 -2.99 7.15 27.59
CA GLU A 282 -3.50 8.52 27.70
C GLU A 282 -3.09 9.20 29.00
N THR A 283 -3.20 8.49 30.13
CA THR A 283 -2.92 9.05 31.45
C THR A 283 -1.47 8.87 31.89
N GLY A 284 -0.77 7.88 31.32
CA GLY A 284 0.58 7.50 31.75
C GLY A 284 0.62 6.68 33.04
N GLU A 285 -0.54 6.28 33.58
CA GLU A 285 -0.62 5.49 34.81
C GLU A 285 -0.27 4.04 34.56
N CYS A 286 0.48 3.43 35.49
CA CYS A 286 0.67 1.99 35.58
C CYS A 286 -0.58 1.37 36.21
N ILE A 287 -1.35 0.65 35.41
CA ILE A 287 -2.59 -0.01 35.85
C ILE A 287 -2.27 -1.26 36.67
N HIS A 288 -1.35 -2.08 36.18
CA HIS A 288 -0.91 -3.33 36.83
C HIS A 288 0.59 -3.49 36.71
N THR A 289 1.17 -4.11 37.74
CA THR A 289 2.51 -4.68 37.70
C THR A 289 2.39 -6.20 37.84
N LEU A 290 2.90 -6.94 36.87
CA LEU A 290 2.76 -8.39 36.78
C LEU A 290 4.03 -9.04 37.31
N TYR A 291 3.93 -9.58 38.50
CA TYR A 291 5.02 -10.27 39.20
C TYR A 291 4.93 -11.78 39.00
N GLY A 292 6.05 -12.44 38.90
CA GLY A 292 6.12 -13.90 38.82
C GLY A 292 7.39 -14.42 38.17
N HIS A 293 7.86 -13.79 37.10
CA HIS A 293 9.15 -14.16 36.52
C HIS A 293 10.31 -13.89 37.48
N THR A 294 11.29 -14.77 37.47
CA THR A 294 12.47 -14.69 38.33
C THR A 294 13.71 -14.15 37.63
N SER A 295 13.57 -13.78 36.36
CA SER A 295 14.63 -13.15 35.58
C SER A 295 14.04 -12.20 34.52
N THR A 296 14.88 -11.61 33.68
CA THR A 296 14.50 -10.64 32.65
C THR A 296 13.34 -11.15 31.79
N VAL A 297 12.30 -10.32 31.62
CA VAL A 297 11.25 -10.53 30.63
C VAL A 297 11.77 -10.06 29.27
N ARG A 298 12.02 -11.03 28.38
CA ARG A 298 12.72 -10.74 27.12
C ARG A 298 11.79 -10.53 25.93
N CYS A 299 10.66 -11.21 25.93
CA CYS A 299 9.71 -11.18 24.83
C CYS A 299 8.28 -11.26 25.34
N MET A 300 7.35 -10.80 24.53
CA MET A 300 5.92 -10.91 24.79
C MET A 300 5.12 -10.85 23.52
N HIS A 301 3.91 -11.37 23.56
CA HIS A 301 2.92 -11.22 22.51
C HIS A 301 1.54 -11.01 23.12
N LEU A 302 0.87 -9.96 22.69
CA LEU A 302 -0.47 -9.58 23.12
C LEU A 302 -1.51 -10.09 22.11
N HIS A 303 -2.52 -10.79 22.61
CA HIS A 303 -3.71 -11.16 21.85
C HIS A 303 -4.95 -10.85 22.68
N GLU A 304 -5.77 -9.92 22.20
CA GLU A 304 -6.98 -9.44 22.90
C GLU A 304 -6.69 -9.03 24.36
N LYS A 305 -7.19 -9.79 25.31
CA LYS A 305 -7.08 -9.51 26.77
C LYS A 305 -5.92 -10.24 27.45
N ARG A 306 -5.17 -11.03 26.70
CA ARG A 306 -4.09 -11.85 27.24
C ARG A 306 -2.75 -11.49 26.65
N VAL A 307 -1.74 -11.39 27.47
CA VAL A 307 -0.35 -11.28 27.06
C VAL A 307 0.42 -12.53 27.50
N VAL A 308 1.22 -13.06 26.58
CA VAL A 308 2.13 -14.16 26.88
C VAL A 308 3.54 -13.59 26.95
N SER A 309 4.23 -13.80 28.04
CA SER A 309 5.60 -13.36 28.27
C SER A 309 6.57 -14.53 28.30
N GLY A 310 7.75 -14.32 27.74
CA GLY A 310 8.88 -15.23 27.81
C GLY A 310 10.05 -14.58 28.54
N SER A 311 10.75 -15.34 29.36
CA SER A 311 11.79 -14.83 30.24
C SER A 311 13.08 -15.63 30.14
N ARG A 312 14.17 -15.02 30.63
CA ARG A 312 15.44 -15.70 30.86
C ARG A 312 15.36 -16.79 31.92
N ASP A 313 14.30 -16.84 32.74
CA ASP A 313 14.03 -17.92 33.70
C ASP A 313 13.57 -19.22 33.01
N ALA A 314 13.56 -19.29 31.69
CA ALA A 314 13.14 -20.41 30.86
C ALA A 314 11.63 -20.73 30.92
N THR A 315 10.82 -19.85 31.46
CA THR A 315 9.36 -20.02 31.51
C THR A 315 8.63 -19.03 30.62
N LEU A 316 7.40 -19.42 30.28
CA LEU A 316 6.41 -18.50 29.70
C LEU A 316 5.27 -18.35 30.70
N ARG A 317 4.64 -17.19 30.71
CA ARG A 317 3.46 -16.92 31.53
C ARG A 317 2.38 -16.27 30.68
N VAL A 318 1.14 -16.68 30.93
CA VAL A 318 -0.06 -16.10 30.31
C VAL A 318 -0.75 -15.24 31.35
N TRP A 319 -0.95 -13.98 31.03
CA TRP A 319 -1.53 -12.97 31.93
C TRP A 319 -2.83 -12.41 31.38
N ASP A 320 -3.78 -12.16 32.25
CA ASP A 320 -4.94 -11.33 31.97
C ASP A 320 -4.56 -9.85 32.22
N ILE A 321 -4.58 -9.03 31.18
CA ILE A 321 -4.17 -7.62 31.29
C ILE A 321 -5.22 -6.73 31.97
N GLU A 322 -6.48 -7.16 32.05
CA GLU A 322 -7.54 -6.43 32.74
C GLU A 322 -7.47 -6.63 34.26
N THR A 323 -7.26 -7.87 34.71
CA THR A 323 -7.20 -8.21 36.11
C THR A 323 -5.80 -8.20 36.73
N GLY A 324 -4.77 -8.30 35.89
CA GLY A 324 -3.38 -8.41 36.30
C GLY A 324 -2.99 -9.78 36.83
N GLN A 325 -3.84 -10.80 36.66
CA GLN A 325 -3.59 -12.17 37.18
C GLN A 325 -2.75 -12.99 36.21
N CYS A 326 -1.85 -13.80 36.75
CA CYS A 326 -1.19 -14.85 36.00
C CYS A 326 -2.15 -16.05 35.86
N LEU A 327 -2.60 -16.31 34.65
CA LEU A 327 -3.53 -17.39 34.37
C LEU A 327 -2.83 -18.74 34.22
N HIS A 328 -1.67 -18.76 33.58
CA HIS A 328 -0.93 -20.00 33.28
C HIS A 328 0.58 -19.78 33.34
N VAL A 329 1.29 -20.86 33.70
CA VAL A 329 2.75 -20.94 33.63
C VAL A 329 3.12 -22.11 32.73
N LEU A 330 3.91 -21.88 31.71
CA LEU A 330 4.34 -22.88 30.73
C LEU A 330 5.81 -23.21 30.99
N MET A 331 6.05 -24.40 31.55
CA MET A 331 7.38 -24.90 31.91
C MET A 331 7.81 -26.04 30.99
N GLY A 332 9.06 -26.07 30.62
CA GLY A 332 9.62 -27.15 29.79
C GLY A 332 10.89 -26.75 29.02
N HIS A 333 11.07 -25.48 28.69
CA HIS A 333 12.36 -25.01 28.22
C HIS A 333 13.42 -25.10 29.31
N VAL A 334 14.65 -25.40 28.89
CA VAL A 334 15.80 -25.52 29.82
C VAL A 334 16.78 -24.34 29.71
N ALA A 335 16.48 -23.38 28.87
CA ALA A 335 17.24 -22.14 28.68
C ALA A 335 16.31 -20.96 28.42
N ALA A 336 16.87 -19.76 28.38
CA ALA A 336 16.14 -18.49 28.20
C ALA A 336 15.18 -18.55 27.00
N VAL A 337 13.92 -18.18 27.23
CA VAL A 337 12.92 -17.99 26.18
C VAL A 337 13.20 -16.64 25.50
N ARG A 338 13.46 -16.67 24.19
CA ARG A 338 13.86 -15.48 23.42
C ARG A 338 12.73 -14.87 22.59
N CYS A 339 11.81 -15.68 22.12
CA CYS A 339 10.72 -15.23 21.26
C CYS A 339 9.44 -16.03 21.55
N VAL A 340 8.30 -15.40 21.31
CA VAL A 340 6.98 -15.96 21.57
C VAL A 340 5.96 -15.42 20.57
N GLN A 341 5.02 -16.27 20.18
CA GLN A 341 3.85 -15.92 19.40
C GLN A 341 2.60 -16.53 20.03
N TYR A 342 1.47 -15.85 19.94
CA TYR A 342 0.20 -16.28 20.49
C TYR A 342 -0.97 -15.84 19.61
N ASP A 343 -1.81 -16.76 19.18
CA ASP A 343 -2.96 -16.50 18.32
C ASP A 343 -4.31 -16.53 19.05
N GLY A 344 -4.30 -16.63 20.37
CA GLY A 344 -5.48 -16.81 21.23
C GLY A 344 -5.81 -18.27 21.53
N ARG A 345 -5.27 -19.21 20.77
CA ARG A 345 -5.47 -20.65 20.97
C ARG A 345 -4.19 -21.37 21.40
N ARG A 346 -3.10 -21.13 20.68
CA ARG A 346 -1.80 -21.78 20.90
C ARG A 346 -0.71 -20.76 21.13
N VAL A 347 0.22 -21.13 22.00
CA VAL A 347 1.45 -20.40 22.24
C VAL A 347 2.59 -21.13 21.53
N VAL A 348 3.42 -20.40 20.84
CA VAL A 348 4.65 -20.90 20.22
C VAL A 348 5.83 -20.14 20.79
N SER A 349 6.84 -20.86 21.26
CA SER A 349 8.03 -20.28 21.89
C SER A 349 9.31 -20.78 21.27
N GLY A 350 10.31 -19.91 21.20
CA GLY A 350 11.67 -20.24 20.79
C GLY A 350 12.66 -19.84 21.87
N ALA A 351 13.65 -20.68 22.12
CA ALA A 351 14.55 -20.52 23.25
C ALA A 351 16.02 -20.80 22.91
N TYR A 352 16.90 -20.50 23.87
CA TYR A 352 18.34 -20.74 23.76
C TYR A 352 18.73 -22.20 23.96
N ASP A 353 17.76 -23.08 24.25
CA ASP A 353 17.91 -24.53 24.25
C ASP A 353 17.80 -25.18 22.86
N PHE A 354 17.77 -24.38 21.81
CA PHE A 354 17.63 -24.74 20.38
C PHE A 354 16.23 -25.22 19.98
N MET A 355 15.29 -25.24 20.93
CA MET A 355 13.95 -25.79 20.74
C MET A 355 12.93 -24.70 20.38
N VAL A 356 11.98 -25.10 19.57
CA VAL A 356 10.71 -24.41 19.39
C VAL A 356 9.63 -25.30 20.01
N LYS A 357 8.77 -24.75 20.83
CA LYS A 357 7.69 -25.49 21.49
C LYS A 357 6.34 -24.90 21.15
N VAL A 358 5.37 -25.78 20.93
CA VAL A 358 3.96 -25.43 20.75
C VAL A 358 3.20 -25.86 22.00
N TRP A 359 2.46 -24.93 22.58
CA TRP A 359 1.76 -25.13 23.85
C TRP A 359 0.25 -24.98 23.71
N ASP A 360 -0.50 -25.77 24.47
CA ASP A 360 -1.88 -25.44 24.83
C ASP A 360 -1.84 -24.70 26.17
N PRO A 361 -2.12 -23.37 26.18
CA PRO A 361 -2.03 -22.61 27.42
C PRO A 361 -3.10 -22.99 28.46
N GLU A 362 -4.28 -23.43 28.03
CA GLU A 362 -5.38 -23.78 28.93
C GLU A 362 -5.08 -25.01 29.77
N THR A 363 -4.40 -25.99 29.20
CA THR A 363 -3.98 -27.21 29.92
C THR A 363 -2.55 -27.14 30.41
N GLU A 364 -1.81 -26.06 30.05
CA GLU A 364 -0.39 -25.87 30.37
C GLU A 364 0.51 -26.99 29.83
N THR A 365 0.08 -27.68 28.78
CA THR A 365 0.81 -28.78 28.15
C THR A 365 1.60 -28.34 26.93
N CYS A 366 2.80 -28.92 26.78
CA CYS A 366 3.57 -28.81 25.55
C CYS A 366 3.04 -29.83 24.53
N LEU A 367 2.37 -29.35 23.48
CA LEU A 367 1.81 -30.22 22.45
C LEU A 367 2.90 -30.78 21.54
N HIS A 368 3.89 -29.96 21.18
CA HIS A 368 5.00 -30.34 20.32
C HIS A 368 6.29 -29.69 20.77
N THR A 369 7.39 -30.46 20.69
CA THR A 369 8.76 -29.94 20.74
C THR A 369 9.35 -30.08 19.35
N LEU A 370 9.57 -28.94 18.66
CA LEU A 370 10.05 -28.89 17.28
C LEU A 370 11.58 -28.92 17.31
N GLN A 371 12.13 -30.10 17.09
CA GLN A 371 13.58 -30.33 17.08
C GLN A 371 14.15 -30.24 15.68
N GLY A 372 15.30 -29.64 15.55
CA GLY A 372 16.00 -29.53 14.28
C GLY A 372 17.05 -28.43 14.23
N HIS A 373 16.81 -27.32 14.91
CA HIS A 373 17.82 -26.26 15.03
C HIS A 373 19.01 -26.76 15.86
N THR A 374 20.21 -26.38 15.43
CA THR A 374 21.48 -26.76 16.07
C THR A 374 22.10 -25.62 16.88
N ASN A 375 21.40 -24.51 17.01
CA ASN A 375 21.80 -23.37 17.81
C ASN A 375 20.56 -22.59 18.30
N ARG A 376 20.76 -21.52 19.06
CA ARG A 376 19.73 -20.71 19.68
C ARG A 376 18.70 -20.20 18.68
N VAL A 377 17.42 -20.24 19.05
CA VAL A 377 16.30 -19.68 18.28
C VAL A 377 16.07 -18.23 18.73
N TYR A 378 16.12 -17.28 17.80
CA TYR A 378 16.00 -15.86 18.07
C TYR A 378 14.72 -15.23 17.58
N SER A 379 14.08 -15.79 16.58
CA SER A 379 12.91 -15.18 15.94
C SER A 379 11.86 -16.22 15.57
N LEU A 380 10.61 -15.84 15.68
CA LEU A 380 9.44 -16.66 15.36
C LEU A 380 8.41 -15.85 14.62
N GLN A 381 7.71 -16.50 13.69
CA GLN A 381 6.44 -16.05 13.14
C GLN A 381 5.43 -17.20 13.17
N PHE A 382 4.16 -16.88 13.35
CA PHE A 382 3.07 -17.84 13.44
C PHE A 382 1.80 -17.27 12.82
N ASP A 383 1.24 -17.97 11.86
CA ASP A 383 0.00 -17.56 11.15
C ASP A 383 -1.24 -18.39 11.55
N GLY A 384 -1.12 -19.23 12.58
CA GLY A 384 -2.15 -20.17 13.01
C GLY A 384 -2.04 -21.57 12.37
N ILE A 385 -1.31 -21.71 11.28
CA ILE A 385 -1.09 -22.95 10.52
C ILE A 385 0.39 -23.33 10.52
N HIS A 386 1.25 -22.37 10.17
CA HIS A 386 2.70 -22.54 10.06
C HIS A 386 3.43 -21.81 11.17
N VAL A 387 4.42 -22.47 11.72
CA VAL A 387 5.42 -21.87 12.60
C VAL A 387 6.68 -21.67 11.77
N VAL A 388 7.24 -20.47 11.79
CA VAL A 388 8.50 -20.15 11.12
C VAL A 388 9.50 -19.71 12.18
N SER A 389 10.64 -20.38 12.25
CA SER A 389 11.68 -20.13 13.26
C SER A 389 13.01 -19.79 12.61
N GLY A 390 13.66 -18.73 13.11
CA GLY A 390 15.00 -18.31 12.74
C GLY A 390 15.99 -18.55 13.87
N SER A 391 17.18 -19.03 13.51
CA SER A 391 18.19 -19.45 14.48
C SER A 391 19.59 -18.91 14.16
N LEU A 392 20.45 -18.93 15.18
CA LEU A 392 21.88 -18.67 15.05
C LEU A 392 22.59 -19.77 14.22
N ASP A 393 21.96 -20.93 13.97
CA ASP A 393 22.44 -21.96 13.06
C ASP A 393 22.38 -21.57 11.59
N THR A 394 21.99 -20.33 11.28
CA THR A 394 21.84 -19.75 9.94
C THR A 394 20.60 -20.20 9.16
N SER A 395 19.89 -21.21 9.64
CA SER A 395 18.68 -21.72 8.98
C SER A 395 17.40 -21.06 9.47
N ILE A 396 16.41 -21.09 8.59
CA ILE A 396 15.01 -20.80 8.91
C ILE A 396 14.22 -22.07 8.66
N ARG A 397 13.37 -22.46 9.60
CA ARG A 397 12.54 -23.66 9.49
C ARG A 397 11.07 -23.31 9.48
N VAL A 398 10.34 -23.99 8.61
CA VAL A 398 8.88 -23.90 8.51
C VAL A 398 8.30 -25.21 9.06
N TRP A 399 7.40 -25.09 10.04
CA TRP A 399 6.81 -26.22 10.75
C TRP A 399 5.29 -26.20 10.59
N ASP A 400 4.68 -27.37 10.54
CA ASP A 400 3.24 -27.53 10.68
C ASP A 400 2.89 -27.56 12.18
N VAL A 401 2.04 -26.64 12.63
CA VAL A 401 1.67 -26.52 14.04
C VAL A 401 0.84 -27.72 14.54
N GLU A 402 0.04 -28.33 13.68
CA GLU A 402 -0.80 -29.47 14.06
C GLU A 402 0.00 -30.76 14.23
N THR A 403 0.89 -31.06 13.31
CA THR A 403 1.67 -32.31 13.29
C THR A 403 3.02 -32.19 13.98
N GLY A 404 3.55 -30.97 14.13
CA GLY A 404 4.90 -30.74 14.62
C GLY A 404 6.02 -31.10 13.64
N ASN A 405 5.68 -31.41 12.39
CA ASN A 405 6.66 -31.77 11.35
C ASN A 405 7.32 -30.53 10.74
N CYS A 406 8.62 -30.64 10.47
CA CYS A 406 9.33 -29.65 9.67
C CYS A 406 8.96 -29.83 8.18
N ILE A 407 8.31 -28.82 7.61
CA ILE A 407 7.88 -28.83 6.22
C ILE A 407 9.05 -28.41 5.32
N HIS A 408 9.75 -27.34 5.68
CA HIS A 408 10.87 -26.78 4.92
C HIS A 408 11.99 -26.33 5.84
N THR A 409 13.22 -26.47 5.35
CA THR A 409 14.42 -25.83 5.89
C THR A 409 14.91 -24.82 4.86
N LEU A 410 14.80 -23.53 5.17
CA LEU A 410 15.17 -22.44 4.28
C LEU A 410 16.65 -22.10 4.53
N THR A 411 17.48 -22.40 3.54
CA THR A 411 18.94 -22.21 3.61
C THR A 411 19.40 -21.12 2.65
N GLY A 412 20.55 -20.54 2.93
CA GLY A 412 21.17 -19.50 2.11
C GLY A 412 21.69 -18.30 2.88
N HIS A 413 21.11 -18.00 4.04
CA HIS A 413 21.69 -17.01 4.95
C HIS A 413 22.97 -17.54 5.58
N GLN A 414 23.90 -16.62 5.90
CA GLN A 414 25.24 -16.95 6.39
C GLN A 414 25.42 -16.65 7.87
N SER A 415 24.44 -16.06 8.54
CA SER A 415 24.51 -15.65 9.92
C SER A 415 23.12 -15.70 10.60
N LEU A 416 22.97 -15.04 11.73
CA LEU A 416 21.73 -14.98 12.49
C LEU A 416 20.64 -14.23 11.72
N THR A 417 19.47 -14.84 11.66
CA THR A 417 18.23 -14.13 11.26
C THR A 417 17.74 -13.30 12.44
N SER A 418 17.94 -11.99 12.34
CA SER A 418 17.63 -11.02 13.39
C SER A 418 16.14 -10.69 13.50
N GLY A 419 15.44 -10.74 12.39
CA GLY A 419 14.00 -10.45 12.32
C GLY A 419 13.35 -11.09 11.11
N MET A 420 12.08 -11.41 11.27
CA MET A 420 11.23 -11.96 10.21
C MET A 420 9.84 -11.37 10.28
N GLU A 421 9.19 -11.28 9.15
CA GLU A 421 7.77 -10.94 9.07
C GLU A 421 7.09 -11.88 8.07
N LEU A 422 5.94 -12.43 8.46
CA LEU A 422 5.15 -13.37 7.65
C LEU A 422 3.76 -12.80 7.40
N LYS A 423 3.39 -12.69 6.12
CA LYS A 423 2.04 -12.31 5.66
C LYS A 423 1.68 -13.08 4.41
N ASP A 424 0.50 -13.69 4.38
CA ASP A 424 -0.06 -14.36 3.19
C ASP A 424 0.93 -15.35 2.52
N ASN A 425 1.58 -16.19 3.31
CA ASN A 425 2.61 -17.16 2.91
C ASN A 425 3.92 -16.56 2.36
N ILE A 426 4.08 -15.25 2.41
CA ILE A 426 5.34 -14.58 2.11
C ILE A 426 6.07 -14.27 3.41
N LEU A 427 7.28 -14.77 3.49
CA LEU A 427 8.22 -14.52 4.59
C LEU A 427 9.32 -13.58 4.10
N VAL A 428 9.57 -12.54 4.85
CA VAL A 428 10.73 -11.66 4.66
C VAL A 428 11.65 -11.82 5.85
N SER A 429 12.90 -12.18 5.61
CA SER A 429 13.92 -12.42 6.64
C SER A 429 15.08 -11.45 6.51
N GLY A 430 15.43 -10.79 7.61
CA GLY A 430 16.61 -9.94 7.73
C GLY A 430 17.70 -10.64 8.52
N ASN A 431 18.93 -10.54 8.05
CA ASN A 431 20.03 -11.33 8.57
C ASN A 431 21.23 -10.47 8.95
N ALA A 432 22.01 -10.93 9.91
CA ALA A 432 23.27 -10.33 10.30
C ALA A 432 24.34 -10.40 9.19
N ASP A 433 24.12 -11.21 8.15
CA ASP A 433 24.95 -11.25 6.93
C ASP A 433 24.73 -10.05 5.99
N SER A 434 23.96 -9.05 6.40
CA SER A 434 23.58 -7.84 5.65
C SER A 434 22.59 -8.05 4.51
N THR A 435 22.07 -9.25 4.33
CA THR A 435 21.06 -9.56 3.29
C THR A 435 19.66 -9.66 3.86
N VAL A 436 18.70 -9.47 2.97
CA VAL A 436 17.27 -9.73 3.23
C VAL A 436 16.79 -10.69 2.15
N LYS A 437 16.05 -11.71 2.53
CA LYS A 437 15.50 -12.70 1.62
C LYS A 437 13.98 -12.75 1.71
N ILE A 438 13.36 -12.97 0.58
CA ILE A 438 11.90 -13.12 0.44
C ILE A 438 11.63 -14.56 0.03
N TRP A 439 10.78 -15.22 0.82
CA TRP A 439 10.50 -16.65 0.67
C TRP A 439 9.01 -16.89 0.47
N ASP A 440 8.69 -17.93 -0.32
CA ASP A 440 7.38 -18.56 -0.31
C ASP A 440 7.44 -19.77 0.64
N ILE A 441 6.72 -19.69 1.76
CA ILE A 441 6.76 -20.77 2.77
C ILE A 441 6.00 -22.03 2.35
N LYS A 442 5.11 -21.96 1.35
CA LYS A 442 4.45 -23.14 0.81
C LYS A 442 5.38 -24.01 0.00
N THR A 443 6.19 -23.40 -0.86
CA THR A 443 7.13 -24.11 -1.74
C THR A 443 8.52 -24.26 -1.14
N GLY A 444 8.86 -23.42 -0.15
CA GLY A 444 10.21 -23.36 0.42
C GLY A 444 11.22 -22.64 -0.47
N GLN A 445 10.78 -21.98 -1.54
CA GLN A 445 11.66 -21.30 -2.49
C GLN A 445 12.02 -19.88 -2.02
N CYS A 446 13.29 -19.50 -2.20
CA CYS A 446 13.71 -18.12 -2.12
C CYS A 446 13.29 -17.38 -3.38
N LEU A 447 12.33 -16.45 -3.26
CA LEU A 447 11.83 -15.68 -4.39
C LEU A 447 12.78 -14.56 -4.79
N GLN A 448 13.35 -13.86 -3.80
CA GLN A 448 14.25 -12.73 -4.00
C GLN A 448 15.31 -12.69 -2.89
N THR A 449 16.49 -12.19 -3.25
CA THR A 449 17.53 -11.78 -2.30
C THR A 449 17.83 -10.31 -2.55
N LEU A 450 17.66 -9.48 -1.53
CA LEU A 450 17.89 -8.04 -1.60
C LEU A 450 19.38 -7.75 -1.44
N GLN A 451 20.08 -7.74 -2.55
CA GLN A 451 21.52 -7.59 -2.64
C GLN A 451 21.88 -6.72 -3.86
N GLY A 452 23.15 -6.70 -4.24
CA GLY A 452 23.65 -5.91 -5.36
C GLY A 452 24.44 -4.68 -4.86
N PRO A 453 24.66 -3.67 -5.73
CA PRO A 453 25.51 -2.51 -5.39
C PRO A 453 24.92 -1.65 -4.26
N HIS A 454 23.63 -1.73 -4.04
CA HIS A 454 22.91 -0.95 -3.02
C HIS A 454 22.57 -1.75 -1.76
N LYS A 455 23.11 -2.94 -1.58
CA LYS A 455 22.86 -3.75 -0.39
C LYS A 455 23.32 -3.05 0.89
N HIS A 456 22.76 -3.46 2.02
CA HIS A 456 23.28 -3.04 3.33
C HIS A 456 24.74 -3.50 3.50
N GLN A 457 25.52 -2.67 4.19
CA GLN A 457 26.94 -2.92 4.45
C GLN A 457 27.21 -3.57 5.82
N SER A 458 26.17 -3.65 6.65
CA SER A 458 26.21 -4.23 7.98
C SER A 458 24.94 -5.02 8.26
N ALA A 459 24.85 -5.64 9.43
CA ALA A 459 23.72 -6.44 9.85
C ALA A 459 22.38 -5.70 9.70
N VAL A 460 21.40 -6.38 9.15
CA VAL A 460 20.02 -5.90 9.11
C VAL A 460 19.42 -5.98 10.51
N THR A 461 18.89 -4.87 11.02
CA THR A 461 18.38 -4.77 12.40
C THR A 461 16.87 -4.97 12.50
N CYS A 462 16.13 -4.48 11.52
CA CYS A 462 14.68 -4.57 11.50
C CYS A 462 14.16 -4.52 10.07
N LEU A 463 12.97 -5.01 9.88
CA LEU A 463 12.27 -4.90 8.60
C LEU A 463 10.76 -4.77 8.78
N GLN A 464 10.13 -4.18 7.80
CA GLN A 464 8.68 -4.12 7.62
C GLN A 464 8.38 -4.36 6.15
N PHE A 465 7.26 -4.97 5.83
CA PHE A 465 6.84 -5.08 4.44
C PHE A 465 5.32 -4.98 4.28
N ASN A 466 4.90 -4.55 3.11
CA ASN A 466 3.51 -4.55 2.68
C ASN A 466 3.40 -5.21 1.29
N LYS A 467 2.26 -5.09 0.64
CA LYS A 467 2.04 -5.69 -0.69
C LYS A 467 2.98 -5.18 -1.79
N ASN A 468 3.58 -4.00 -1.63
CA ASN A 468 4.40 -3.34 -2.65
C ASN A 468 5.88 -3.25 -2.29
N PHE A 469 6.19 -3.04 -1.00
CA PHE A 469 7.51 -2.64 -0.54
C PHE A 469 8.05 -3.50 0.57
N VAL A 470 9.36 -3.60 0.61
CA VAL A 470 10.13 -4.04 1.78
C VAL A 470 10.95 -2.86 2.28
N ILE A 471 10.88 -2.57 3.57
CA ILE A 471 11.63 -1.52 4.23
C ILE A 471 12.60 -2.19 5.19
N THR A 472 13.89 -1.89 5.06
CA THR A 472 14.94 -2.53 5.85
C THR A 472 15.82 -1.50 6.53
N SER A 473 16.18 -1.76 7.78
CA SER A 473 17.15 -0.96 8.54
C SER A 473 18.38 -1.76 8.91
N SER A 474 19.48 -1.07 9.14
CA SER A 474 20.77 -1.71 9.38
C SER A 474 21.65 -0.93 10.35
N ASP A 475 22.64 -1.64 10.88
CA ASP A 475 23.78 -1.06 11.61
C ASP A 475 24.66 -0.14 10.75
N ASP A 476 24.46 -0.13 9.42
CA ASP A 476 25.14 0.83 8.54
C ASP A 476 24.54 2.25 8.57
N GLY A 477 23.52 2.47 9.38
CA GLY A 477 22.88 3.78 9.53
C GLY A 477 21.90 4.12 8.42
N THR A 478 21.48 3.17 7.61
CA THR A 478 20.53 3.40 6.51
C THR A 478 19.21 2.69 6.71
N VAL A 479 18.15 3.27 6.13
CA VAL A 479 16.86 2.62 5.90
C VAL A 479 16.62 2.61 4.40
N LYS A 480 16.42 1.42 3.85
CA LYS A 480 16.30 1.18 2.41
C LYS A 480 14.89 0.71 2.05
N LEU A 481 14.44 1.16 0.89
CA LEU A 481 13.17 0.74 0.29
C LEU A 481 13.46 -0.14 -0.93
N TRP A 482 12.78 -1.29 -0.96
CA TRP A 482 12.91 -2.30 -2.01
C TRP A 482 11.55 -2.66 -2.58
N ASP A 483 11.50 -3.05 -3.84
CA ASP A 483 10.30 -3.61 -4.45
C ASP A 483 10.12 -5.07 -4.01
N LEU A 484 8.94 -5.40 -3.43
CA LEU A 484 8.68 -6.75 -2.92
C LEU A 484 8.68 -7.80 -4.04
N ARG A 485 8.13 -7.46 -5.19
CA ARG A 485 7.94 -8.41 -6.30
C ARG A 485 9.24 -8.68 -7.06
N THR A 486 10.02 -7.64 -7.32
CA THR A 486 11.23 -7.74 -8.16
C THR A 486 12.51 -7.90 -7.34
N GLY A 487 12.47 -7.52 -6.05
CA GLY A 487 13.65 -7.47 -5.20
C GLY A 487 14.60 -6.31 -5.52
N GLU A 488 14.20 -5.39 -6.40
CA GLU A 488 15.03 -4.27 -6.81
C GLU A 488 15.07 -3.17 -5.75
N PHE A 489 16.25 -2.56 -5.60
CA PHE A 489 16.44 -1.39 -4.77
C PHE A 489 15.71 -0.18 -5.36
N ILE A 490 14.93 0.52 -4.53
CA ILE A 490 14.21 1.73 -4.94
C ILE A 490 14.98 2.99 -4.49
N ARG A 491 15.19 3.13 -3.18
CA ARG A 491 15.90 4.30 -2.63
C ARG A 491 16.32 4.11 -1.17
N ASN A 492 17.19 4.99 -0.70
CA ASN A 492 17.42 5.20 0.73
C ASN A 492 16.36 6.17 1.27
N LEU A 493 15.63 5.77 2.30
CA LEU A 493 14.68 6.63 3.01
C LEU A 493 15.34 7.45 4.10
N VAL A 494 16.33 6.86 4.78
CA VAL A 494 17.15 7.50 5.80
C VAL A 494 18.59 7.12 5.55
N THR A 495 19.48 8.12 5.64
CA THR A 495 20.94 7.93 5.66
C THR A 495 21.49 8.81 6.76
N LEU A 496 22.02 8.20 7.83
CA LEU A 496 22.63 8.92 8.93
C LEU A 496 24.00 9.43 8.48
N GLU A 497 24.33 10.69 8.78
CA GLU A 497 25.64 11.28 8.46
C GLU A 497 26.77 10.52 9.16
N SER A 498 26.52 10.00 10.35
CA SER A 498 27.43 9.20 11.15
C SER A 498 27.41 7.70 10.85
N GLY A 499 26.69 7.24 9.83
CA GLY A 499 26.52 5.82 9.54
C GLY A 499 27.82 5.06 9.36
N GLY A 500 28.82 5.67 8.71
CA GLY A 500 30.18 5.11 8.59
C GLY A 500 31.02 5.17 9.88
N SER A 501 30.59 5.90 10.88
CA SER A 501 31.31 6.16 12.14
C SER A 501 30.62 5.57 13.37
N GLY A 502 29.61 4.72 13.18
CA GLY A 502 28.91 4.03 14.27
C GLY A 502 27.45 4.41 14.48
N GLY A 503 26.89 5.33 13.69
CA GLY A 503 25.45 5.61 13.69
C GLY A 503 24.67 4.40 13.17
N VAL A 504 23.62 4.01 13.87
CA VAL A 504 22.82 2.82 13.59
C VAL A 504 21.33 3.13 13.60
N VAL A 505 20.58 2.36 12.85
CA VAL A 505 19.11 2.32 12.95
C VAL A 505 18.72 1.03 13.65
N TRP A 506 18.21 1.12 14.88
CA TRP A 506 17.90 -0.06 15.70
C TRP A 506 16.57 -0.71 15.33
N ARG A 507 15.56 0.12 15.13
CA ARG A 507 14.18 -0.34 14.88
C ARG A 507 13.48 0.55 13.90
N ILE A 508 12.55 -0.03 13.15
CA ILE A 508 11.61 0.69 12.30
C ILE A 508 10.20 0.18 12.50
N ARG A 509 9.23 1.07 12.34
CA ARG A 509 7.80 0.74 12.20
C ARG A 509 7.21 1.60 11.10
N ALA A 510 6.42 0.99 10.26
CA ALA A 510 5.78 1.64 9.13
C ALA A 510 4.27 1.49 9.20
N SER A 511 3.57 2.55 8.81
CA SER A 511 2.17 2.53 8.42
C SER A 511 2.06 2.81 6.92
N ASN A 512 0.85 2.86 6.40
CA ASN A 512 0.63 3.28 5.01
C ASN A 512 1.20 4.67 4.72
N THR A 513 1.16 5.58 5.69
CA THR A 513 1.49 7.01 5.50
C THR A 513 2.79 7.44 6.14
N LYS A 514 3.32 6.70 7.10
CA LYS A 514 4.47 7.13 7.91
C LYS A 514 5.48 6.02 8.15
N LEU A 515 6.73 6.43 8.30
CA LEU A 515 7.83 5.59 8.77
C LEU A 515 8.41 6.20 10.04
N VAL A 516 8.55 5.38 11.07
CA VAL A 516 9.20 5.74 12.34
C VAL A 516 10.49 4.93 12.47
N CYS A 517 11.60 5.62 12.70
CA CYS A 517 12.92 5.01 12.87
C CYS A 517 13.50 5.37 14.24
N ALA A 518 14.00 4.38 14.96
CA ALA A 518 14.77 4.56 16.18
C ALA A 518 16.25 4.51 15.83
N VAL A 519 16.96 5.60 16.06
CA VAL A 519 18.37 5.79 15.66
C VAL A 519 19.23 6.20 16.84
N GLY A 520 20.52 5.93 16.74
CA GLY A 520 21.50 6.32 17.71
C GLY A 520 22.85 5.66 17.44
N SER A 521 23.72 5.61 18.43
CA SER A 521 25.00 4.92 18.36
C SER A 521 25.46 4.45 19.74
N ARG A 522 26.35 3.46 19.77
CA ARG A 522 26.97 2.99 21.01
C ARG A 522 28.16 3.85 21.45
N ASN A 523 28.76 4.58 20.52
CA ASN A 523 29.99 5.37 20.73
C ASN A 523 29.74 6.87 20.88
N GLY A 524 28.46 7.31 20.97
CA GLY A 524 28.11 8.72 21.11
C GLY A 524 28.25 9.57 19.84
N THR A 525 28.53 8.98 18.68
CA THR A 525 28.64 9.71 17.40
C THR A 525 27.30 10.13 16.83
N GLU A 526 26.23 9.47 17.21
CA GLU A 526 24.85 9.79 16.86
C GLU A 526 24.01 9.89 18.12
N GLU A 527 23.22 10.95 18.21
CA GLU A 527 22.28 11.15 19.31
C GLU A 527 21.11 10.18 19.21
N THR A 528 20.66 9.62 20.34
CA THR A 528 19.47 8.78 20.40
C THR A 528 18.22 9.60 20.14
N LYS A 529 17.46 9.21 19.12
CA LYS A 529 16.23 9.91 18.71
C LYS A 529 15.32 9.00 17.89
N LEU A 530 14.11 9.47 17.70
CA LEU A 530 13.20 8.93 16.68
C LEU A 530 13.15 9.88 15.50
N LEU A 531 13.06 9.31 14.30
CA LEU A 531 12.81 10.04 13.06
C LEU A 531 11.45 9.62 12.53
N VAL A 532 10.61 10.59 12.19
CA VAL A 532 9.28 10.34 11.62
C VAL A 532 9.22 10.95 10.22
N LEU A 533 9.04 10.11 9.21
CA LEU A 533 8.84 10.50 7.82
C LEU A 533 7.35 10.40 7.48
N ASP A 534 6.82 11.43 6.84
CA ASP A 534 5.42 11.48 6.41
C ASP A 534 5.34 11.44 4.88
N PHE A 535 4.61 10.47 4.33
CA PHE A 535 4.41 10.25 2.90
C PHE A 535 3.04 10.71 2.40
N ASP A 536 2.14 11.11 3.31
CA ASP A 536 0.83 11.68 2.96
C ASP A 536 0.90 13.20 2.90
N VAL A 537 1.74 13.71 2.01
CA VAL A 537 1.97 15.14 1.80
C VAL A 537 1.75 15.48 0.34
N ASP A 538 1.22 16.68 0.08
CA ASP A 538 1.19 17.24 -1.25
C ASP A 538 2.59 17.71 -1.63
N MET A 539 3.21 17.03 -2.58
CA MET A 539 4.47 17.47 -3.17
C MET A 539 4.14 18.56 -4.19
N LYS A 540 4.79 19.70 -4.08
CA LYS A 540 4.64 20.82 -5.02
C LYS A 540 5.34 20.51 -6.33
#